data_10c6485ec2b54e51bb23c3d538ae3176
#
_entry.id   10c6485ec2b54e51bb23c3d538ae3176
#
_cell.length_a   1.000
_cell.length_b   1.000
_cell.length_c   1.000
_cell.angle_alpha   90.00
_cell.angle_beta   90.00
_cell.angle_gamma   90.00
#
_symmetry.space_group_name_H-M   'P 1'
#
loop_
_entity.id
_entity.type
_entity.pdbx_description
1 polymer ?
#
loop_
_entity_poly.entity_id
_entity_poly.type
_entity_poly.pdbx_seq_one_letter_code
_entity_poly.pdbx_strand_id
1 'polypeptide(L)'
;MFACTAEMRLQRNDCNCKGFQYRYDGEYSTCFTKRQLLNGRRSTRFEGTIYLRLPKNNNFSKEESVSAYGHVFSVQLHKEYVRKPENRFVRFFLWLATAVGALEVVCFLIIWVFLIKTRQKSGADQQGYHQAEMGFRKYSYSELKEATKGFNQEISRGAEGIVYKGILSDQRHVAIKRLYEAKQGEEEFLAEVSIIGRLNHMNLIEMWGYCAEGKHRLLVYEYMENGSLAQNLSSNTLDWSKRYSIAIGTARVLAYLHEECLEWILHCDIKPQNILLDANYQPKVADFGLSKLLNRNNLNNNLRFSVIRGTRGYMAPEWVYNSPITSKVDVYSYGIVLLEMITGKNPTTGVHSNAGEESYNGRLVTWVREKRGDASWLEHIIDPAIKTNFDECKMDLLARVALDCVEVNKDRRPTMSQVVEMLQSHDCLRC
;
A
#
# COMPACT_ATOMS: atom_id res chain seq x y z
N MET A 1 8.12 14.25 75.78
CA MET A 1 7.22 13.20 76.30
C MET A 1 5.73 13.56 76.17
N PHE A 2 5.30 14.81 76.40
CA PHE A 2 3.88 15.20 76.37
C PHE A 2 3.20 15.19 75.00
N ALA A 3 3.92 15.50 73.92
CA ALA A 3 3.34 15.50 72.59
C ALA A 3 2.92 14.10 72.06
N CYS A 4 3.74 13.10 72.38
CA CYS A 4 3.50 11.74 71.94
C CYS A 4 2.34 11.08 72.74
N THR A 5 2.08 11.50 73.99
CA THR A 5 0.93 11.01 74.80
C THR A 5 -0.43 11.52 74.33
N ALA A 6 -0.48 12.73 73.81
CA ALA A 6 -1.73 13.27 73.19
C ALA A 6 -2.06 12.58 71.86
N GLU A 7 -1.06 12.32 71.07
CA GLU A 7 -1.17 11.60 69.79
C GLU A 7 -1.50 10.11 69.99
N MET A 8 -0.97 9.48 71.07
CA MET A 8 -1.36 8.14 71.49
C MET A 8 -2.85 8.03 71.90
N ARG A 9 -3.42 9.08 72.51
CA ARG A 9 -4.84 9.08 72.86
C ARG A 9 -5.75 9.22 71.66
N LEU A 10 -5.38 10.06 70.69
CA LEU A 10 -6.12 10.21 69.43
C LEU A 10 -6.05 8.92 68.58
N GLN A 11 -4.90 8.26 68.54
CA GLN A 11 -4.70 7.02 67.81
C GLN A 11 -5.34 5.78 68.45
N ARG A 12 -5.65 5.81 69.75
CA ARG A 12 -6.43 4.77 70.44
C ARG A 12 -7.89 4.66 69.94
N ASN A 13 -8.41 5.76 69.42
CA ASN A 13 -9.79 5.84 68.90
C ASN A 13 -9.88 5.49 67.39
N ASP A 14 -8.78 5.38 66.67
CA ASP A 14 -8.77 4.93 65.28
C ASP A 14 -8.89 3.40 65.23
N CYS A 15 -10.08 2.90 64.84
CA CYS A 15 -10.40 1.46 64.73
C CYS A 15 -9.48 0.72 63.73
N ASN A 16 -8.85 1.42 62.80
CA ASN A 16 -7.97 0.83 61.78
C ASN A 16 -6.50 0.78 62.21
N CYS A 17 -6.12 1.40 63.33
CA CYS A 17 -4.75 1.38 63.79
C CYS A 17 -4.40 0.05 64.47
N LYS A 18 -3.47 -0.71 63.91
CA LYS A 18 -2.98 -2.01 64.45
C LYS A 18 -1.76 -1.89 65.35
N GLY A 19 -1.09 -0.77 65.30
CA GLY A 19 0.09 -0.49 66.14
C GLY A 19 0.67 0.86 65.78
N PHE A 20 1.59 1.32 66.61
CA PHE A 20 2.36 2.54 66.34
C PHE A 20 3.81 2.34 66.72
N GLN A 21 4.68 3.13 66.03
CA GLN A 21 6.11 3.13 66.25
C GLN A 21 6.51 4.49 66.81
N TYR A 22 7.29 4.47 67.85
CA TYR A 22 7.89 5.64 68.47
C TYR A 22 9.39 5.67 68.18
N ARG A 23 9.90 6.81 67.76
CA ARG A 23 11.32 7.05 67.54
C ARG A 23 11.71 8.41 68.14
N TYR A 24 12.85 8.44 68.82
CA TYR A 24 13.44 9.63 69.35
C TYR A 24 14.81 9.85 68.73
N ASP A 25 15.02 10.99 68.05
CA ASP A 25 16.27 11.31 67.32
C ASP A 25 17.17 12.36 68.05
N GLY A 26 17.03 12.44 69.40
CA GLY A 26 17.82 13.36 70.19
C GLY A 26 17.24 14.78 70.35
N GLU A 27 16.54 15.30 69.36
CA GLU A 27 15.85 16.59 69.39
C GLU A 27 14.34 16.49 69.30
N TYR A 28 13.82 15.55 68.49
CA TYR A 28 12.39 15.44 68.25
C TYR A 28 11.89 13.99 68.43
N SER A 29 10.67 13.90 68.97
CA SER A 29 9.95 12.62 69.11
C SER A 29 8.93 12.49 67.96
N THR A 30 9.03 11.42 67.18
CA THR A 30 8.10 11.12 66.08
C THR A 30 7.35 9.85 66.32
N CYS A 31 6.03 9.87 66.10
CA CYS A 31 5.13 8.71 66.20
C CYS A 31 4.51 8.40 64.83
N PHE A 32 4.60 7.15 64.39
CA PHE A 32 4.06 6.68 63.14
C PHE A 32 2.98 5.63 63.38
N THR A 33 1.75 5.82 62.87
CA THR A 33 0.68 4.82 62.91
C THR A 33 0.92 3.72 61.86
N LYS A 34 0.61 2.49 62.24
CA LYS A 34 0.67 1.30 61.36
C LYS A 34 -0.72 0.74 61.21
N ARG A 35 -1.31 0.91 60.01
CA ARG A 35 -2.63 0.31 59.65
C ARG A 35 -2.48 -1.12 59.16
N GLN A 36 -1.34 -1.51 58.67
CA GLN A 36 -1.03 -2.88 58.25
C GLN A 36 0.28 -3.31 58.85
N LEU A 37 0.30 -4.48 59.47
CA LEU A 37 1.50 -5.15 59.94
C LEU A 37 1.85 -6.19 58.88
N LEU A 38 2.69 -5.78 57.92
CA LEU A 38 3.29 -6.70 56.95
C LEU A 38 4.42 -7.46 57.66
N ASN A 39 4.58 -8.76 57.36
CA ASN A 39 5.73 -9.55 57.80
C ASN A 39 7.02 -8.94 57.27
N GLY A 40 7.55 -7.92 58.01
CA GLY A 40 8.70 -7.15 57.64
C GLY A 40 10.00 -7.95 57.79
N ARG A 41 10.92 -7.73 56.89
CA ARG A 41 12.29 -8.18 57.06
C ARG A 41 12.90 -7.50 58.31
N ARG A 42 13.61 -8.28 59.12
CA ARG A 42 14.34 -7.79 60.29
C ARG A 42 15.35 -6.75 59.83
N SER A 43 15.18 -5.50 60.22
CA SER A 43 16.18 -4.42 59.97
C SER A 43 17.10 -4.37 61.18
N THR A 44 18.39 -4.53 60.95
CA THR A 44 19.44 -4.40 61.98
C THR A 44 19.72 -2.94 62.37
N ARG A 45 19.06 -1.96 61.70
CA ARG A 45 19.22 -0.53 61.96
C ARG A 45 17.98 0.12 62.58
N PHE A 46 17.11 -0.69 63.18
CA PHE A 46 15.92 -0.13 63.78
C PHE A 46 16.17 0.28 65.22
N GLU A 47 16.16 1.60 65.47
CA GLU A 47 16.14 2.19 66.81
C GLU A 47 14.73 2.74 67.12
N GLY A 48 14.09 2.23 68.14
CA GLY A 48 12.77 2.68 68.57
C GLY A 48 11.88 1.58 69.11
N THR A 49 10.77 1.98 69.71
CA THR A 49 9.80 1.05 70.34
C THR A 49 8.56 0.92 69.51
N ILE A 50 8.11 -0.29 69.28
CA ILE A 50 6.87 -0.58 68.57
C ILE A 50 5.81 -1.03 69.58
N TYR A 51 4.63 -0.38 69.55
CA TYR A 51 3.49 -0.74 70.35
C TYR A 51 2.41 -1.40 69.44
N LEU A 52 1.99 -2.59 69.85
CA LEU A 52 0.97 -3.33 69.09
C LEU A 52 -0.37 -3.26 69.82
N ARG A 53 -1.44 -3.10 69.08
CA ARG A 53 -2.82 -3.20 69.62
C ARG A 53 -3.24 -4.65 69.64
N LEU A 54 -3.43 -5.22 70.79
CA LEU A 54 -3.91 -6.58 70.95
C LEU A 54 -5.41 -6.60 71.24
N PRO A 55 -6.16 -7.64 70.80
CA PRO A 55 -7.54 -7.81 71.16
C PRO A 55 -7.72 -8.03 72.68
N LYS A 56 -8.76 -7.45 73.22
CA LYS A 56 -9.04 -7.41 74.70
C LYS A 56 -9.34 -8.78 75.33
N ASN A 57 -9.53 -9.83 74.54
CA ASN A 57 -9.99 -11.15 74.98
C ASN A 57 -8.91 -12.24 75.11
N ASN A 58 -7.65 -11.90 75.09
CA ASN A 58 -6.63 -12.89 75.41
C ASN A 58 -6.33 -12.84 76.92
N ASN A 59 -6.71 -13.89 77.63
CA ASN A 59 -6.27 -14.14 78.98
C ASN A 59 -4.74 -14.32 79.01
N PHE A 60 -4.06 -13.23 79.14
CA PHE A 60 -2.66 -13.27 79.57
C PHE A 60 -2.71 -13.37 81.09
N SER A 61 -2.37 -14.53 81.64
CA SER A 61 -2.12 -14.71 83.07
C SER A 61 -1.13 -13.63 83.55
N LYS A 62 -1.60 -12.93 84.54
CA LYS A 62 -0.86 -11.89 85.26
C LYS A 62 0.11 -12.62 86.18
N GLU A 63 1.38 -12.66 85.79
CA GLU A 63 2.43 -12.92 86.78
C GLU A 63 3.65 -12.10 86.44
N GLU A 64 4.01 -11.38 87.47
CA GLU A 64 5.28 -10.84 87.98
C GLU A 64 5.76 -9.54 87.47
N SER A 65 5.69 -8.58 88.37
CA SER A 65 6.53 -7.41 88.49
C SER A 65 7.95 -7.81 88.72
N VAL A 66 8.86 -7.51 87.82
CA VAL A 66 10.29 -7.61 88.08
C VAL A 66 10.93 -6.28 87.71
N SER A 67 11.67 -5.77 88.70
CA SER A 67 12.46 -4.57 88.72
C SER A 67 13.54 -4.51 87.66
N ALA A 68 13.90 -3.28 87.31
CA ALA A 68 15.00 -2.91 86.45
C ALA A 68 16.32 -3.63 86.80
N TYR A 69 16.84 -4.39 85.89
CA TYR A 69 18.28 -4.42 85.53
C TYR A 69 18.42 -5.29 84.26
N GLY A 70 19.20 -4.83 83.34
CA GLY A 70 19.33 -5.31 81.98
C GLY A 70 19.56 -6.81 81.79
N HIS A 71 18.58 -7.44 81.25
CA HIS A 71 18.71 -8.72 80.56
C HIS A 71 17.86 -8.74 79.30
N VAL A 72 18.49 -9.13 78.20
CA VAL A 72 17.85 -9.34 76.92
C VAL A 72 16.99 -10.59 77.07
N PHE A 73 15.68 -10.42 77.19
CA PHE A 73 14.72 -11.53 77.10
C PHE A 73 14.46 -11.85 75.63
N SER A 74 14.96 -12.98 75.17
CA SER A 74 14.50 -13.62 73.97
C SER A 74 13.23 -14.40 74.29
N VAL A 75 12.05 -13.83 74.02
CA VAL A 75 10.79 -14.57 74.06
C VAL A 75 10.75 -15.44 72.80
N GLN A 76 11.05 -16.72 72.95
CA GLN A 76 10.72 -17.71 71.90
C GLN A 76 9.19 -17.95 71.94
N LEU A 77 8.49 -17.28 71.07
CA LEU A 77 7.07 -17.61 70.80
C LEU A 77 7.04 -18.93 70.03
N HIS A 78 6.76 -19.99 70.76
CA HIS A 78 6.42 -21.28 70.15
C HIS A 78 5.01 -21.13 69.54
N LYS A 79 4.93 -21.04 68.25
CA LYS A 79 3.69 -20.98 67.52
C LYS A 79 3.26 -22.41 67.25
N GLU A 80 2.45 -22.96 68.08
CA GLU A 80 1.74 -24.20 67.76
C GLU A 80 0.76 -23.96 66.61
N TYR A 81 1.11 -24.45 65.44
CA TYR A 81 0.21 -24.50 64.31
C TYR A 81 -0.76 -25.67 64.51
N VAL A 82 -1.95 -25.40 64.99
CA VAL A 82 -3.06 -26.34 64.88
C VAL A 82 -3.38 -26.50 63.38
N ARG A 83 -2.90 -27.57 62.78
CA ARG A 83 -3.31 -27.95 61.42
C ARG A 83 -4.82 -28.27 61.45
N LYS A 84 -5.64 -27.35 60.90
CA LYS A 84 -7.03 -27.71 60.54
C LYS A 84 -6.98 -28.90 59.57
N PRO A 85 -7.82 -29.91 59.75
CA PRO A 85 -7.86 -31.03 58.81
C PRO A 85 -8.18 -30.50 57.42
N GLU A 86 -7.28 -30.69 56.52
CA GLU A 86 -7.47 -30.30 55.12
C GLU A 86 -8.58 -31.15 54.53
N ASN A 87 -9.71 -30.51 54.24
CA ASN A 87 -10.82 -31.16 53.52
C ASN A 87 -10.34 -31.47 52.09
N ARG A 88 -9.91 -32.70 51.83
CA ARG A 88 -9.48 -33.20 50.51
C ARG A 88 -10.49 -32.90 49.41
N PHE A 89 -11.79 -32.90 49.75
CA PHE A 89 -12.89 -32.56 48.86
C PHE A 89 -12.85 -31.09 48.42
N VAL A 90 -12.54 -30.15 49.29
CA VAL A 90 -12.44 -28.72 48.93
C VAL A 90 -11.27 -28.47 48.01
N ARG A 91 -10.12 -29.12 48.23
CA ARG A 91 -8.97 -29.05 47.31
C ARG A 91 -9.29 -29.65 45.96
N PHE A 92 -9.98 -30.78 45.92
CA PHE A 92 -10.39 -31.40 44.66
C PHE A 92 -11.31 -30.49 43.85
N PHE A 93 -12.32 -29.87 44.46
CA PHE A 93 -13.22 -28.93 43.79
C PHE A 93 -12.50 -27.63 43.35
N LEU A 94 -11.55 -27.13 44.12
CA LEU A 94 -10.72 -26.00 43.72
C LEU A 94 -9.84 -26.35 42.52
N TRP A 95 -9.24 -27.52 42.52
CA TRP A 95 -8.47 -28.01 41.36
C TRP A 95 -9.33 -28.20 40.13
N LEU A 96 -10.51 -28.74 40.27
CA LEU A 96 -11.47 -28.92 39.18
C LEU A 96 -11.92 -27.57 38.61
N ALA A 97 -12.27 -26.62 39.46
CA ALA A 97 -12.67 -25.28 39.03
C ALA A 97 -11.55 -24.53 38.32
N THR A 98 -10.29 -24.63 38.78
CA THR A 98 -9.14 -24.02 38.09
C THR A 98 -8.83 -24.69 36.75
N ALA A 99 -9.00 -26.02 36.68
CA ALA A 99 -8.80 -26.76 35.41
C ALA A 99 -9.85 -26.39 34.37
N VAL A 100 -11.14 -26.29 34.77
CA VAL A 100 -12.22 -25.86 33.87
C VAL A 100 -11.99 -24.41 33.39
N GLY A 101 -11.69 -23.51 34.33
CA GLY A 101 -11.41 -22.12 33.99
C GLY A 101 -10.19 -21.95 33.05
N ALA A 102 -9.13 -22.75 33.24
CA ALA A 102 -7.99 -22.78 32.34
C ALA A 102 -8.37 -23.27 30.93
N LEU A 103 -9.21 -24.31 30.85
CA LEU A 103 -9.72 -24.84 29.58
C LEU A 103 -10.55 -23.78 28.82
N GLU A 104 -11.43 -23.09 29.53
CA GLU A 104 -12.23 -22.00 28.96
C GLU A 104 -11.33 -20.89 28.35
N VAL A 105 -10.32 -20.44 29.10
CA VAL A 105 -9.37 -19.41 28.59
C VAL A 105 -8.64 -19.89 27.34
N VAL A 106 -8.20 -21.15 27.31
CA VAL A 106 -7.55 -21.74 26.14
C VAL A 106 -8.51 -21.80 24.95
N CYS A 107 -9.76 -22.20 25.16
CA CYS A 107 -10.78 -22.20 24.10
C CYS A 107 -11.05 -20.79 23.57
N PHE A 108 -11.19 -19.79 24.45
CA PHE A 108 -11.33 -18.39 24.03
C PHE A 108 -10.12 -17.88 23.22
N LEU A 109 -8.91 -18.22 23.63
CA LEU A 109 -7.69 -17.85 22.87
C LEU A 109 -7.65 -18.51 21.49
N ILE A 110 -8.01 -19.80 21.40
CA ILE A 110 -8.07 -20.52 20.12
C ILE A 110 -9.13 -19.89 19.21
N ILE A 111 -10.33 -19.62 19.72
CA ILE A 111 -11.40 -18.96 18.97
C ILE A 111 -10.96 -17.56 18.54
N TRP A 112 -10.34 -16.79 19.43
CA TRP A 112 -9.86 -15.45 19.15
C TRP A 112 -8.76 -15.43 18.09
N VAL A 113 -7.76 -16.33 18.16
CA VAL A 113 -6.73 -16.52 17.14
C VAL A 113 -7.35 -16.97 15.81
N PHE A 114 -8.33 -17.87 15.85
CA PHE A 114 -9.06 -18.29 14.66
C PHE A 114 -9.85 -17.14 14.04
N LEU A 115 -10.54 -16.32 14.84
CA LEU A 115 -11.28 -15.14 14.38
C LEU A 115 -10.34 -14.04 13.86
N ILE A 116 -9.16 -13.85 14.46
CA ILE A 116 -8.16 -12.91 13.93
C ILE A 116 -7.61 -13.42 12.59
N LYS A 117 -7.26 -14.71 12.49
CA LYS A 117 -6.80 -15.30 11.22
C LYS A 117 -7.87 -15.27 10.12
N THR A 118 -9.13 -15.48 10.47
CA THR A 118 -10.24 -15.36 9.51
C THR A 118 -10.53 -13.90 9.16
N ARG A 119 -10.48 -12.97 10.12
CA ARG A 119 -10.61 -11.53 9.84
C ARG A 119 -9.43 -10.96 9.03
N GLN A 120 -8.20 -11.40 9.27
CA GLN A 120 -7.05 -10.99 8.43
C GLN A 120 -7.15 -11.53 7.00
N LYS A 121 -7.74 -12.71 6.78
CA LYS A 121 -8.03 -13.24 5.44
C LYS A 121 -9.24 -12.57 4.78
N SER A 122 -10.23 -12.11 5.56
CA SER A 122 -11.50 -11.60 5.07
C SER A 122 -11.55 -10.07 4.91
N GLY A 123 -10.77 -9.34 5.71
CA GLY A 123 -10.90 -7.87 5.80
C GLY A 123 -10.15 -7.10 4.71
N ALA A 124 -9.03 -7.60 4.22
CA ALA A 124 -8.29 -6.98 3.12
C ALA A 124 -8.93 -7.34 1.76
N ASP A 125 -9.43 -8.58 1.61
CA ASP A 125 -10.00 -9.05 0.36
C ASP A 125 -11.44 -8.54 0.12
N GLN A 126 -12.27 -8.38 1.15
CA GLN A 126 -13.68 -8.01 0.97
C GLN A 126 -13.91 -6.51 0.73
N GLN A 127 -13.12 -5.62 1.29
CA GLN A 127 -13.32 -4.17 1.08
C GLN A 127 -12.95 -3.71 -0.33
N GLY A 128 -11.97 -4.36 -0.98
CA GLY A 128 -11.63 -4.12 -2.39
C GLY A 128 -12.66 -4.72 -3.35
N TYR A 129 -13.24 -5.88 -3.02
CA TYR A 129 -14.19 -6.58 -3.90
C TYR A 129 -15.63 -6.03 -3.87
N HIS A 130 -16.10 -5.49 -2.73
CA HIS A 130 -17.42 -4.86 -2.66
C HIS A 130 -17.54 -3.58 -3.49
N GLN A 131 -16.42 -2.91 -3.78
CA GLN A 131 -16.41 -1.77 -4.69
C GLN A 131 -16.34 -2.19 -6.17
N ALA A 132 -15.93 -3.42 -6.47
CA ALA A 132 -15.81 -3.98 -7.81
C ALA A 132 -17.07 -4.72 -8.31
N GLU A 133 -18.13 -4.82 -7.51
CA GLU A 133 -19.39 -5.49 -7.89
C GLU A 133 -20.20 -4.79 -9.00
N MET A 134 -19.66 -3.70 -9.58
CA MET A 134 -20.30 -2.99 -10.68
C MET A 134 -19.99 -3.63 -12.03
N GLY A 135 -20.66 -4.73 -12.36
CA GLY A 135 -20.86 -5.15 -13.74
C GLY A 135 -19.89 -6.19 -14.31
N PHE A 136 -18.81 -6.55 -13.63
CA PHE A 136 -17.86 -7.54 -14.14
C PHE A 136 -18.23 -8.97 -13.78
N ARG A 137 -18.02 -9.89 -14.74
CA ARG A 137 -18.15 -11.31 -14.48
C ARG A 137 -16.96 -11.81 -13.64
N LYS A 138 -17.25 -12.45 -12.53
CA LYS A 138 -16.27 -13.20 -11.77
C LYS A 138 -16.15 -14.61 -12.39
N TYR A 139 -14.96 -14.95 -12.85
CA TYR A 139 -14.63 -16.26 -13.40
C TYR A 139 -13.96 -17.14 -12.34
N SER A 140 -14.19 -18.45 -12.42
CA SER A 140 -13.40 -19.41 -11.66
C SER A 140 -12.05 -19.65 -12.33
N TYR A 141 -11.06 -20.08 -11.55
CA TYR A 141 -9.75 -20.45 -12.10
C TYR A 141 -9.85 -21.64 -13.08
N SER A 142 -10.78 -22.58 -12.83
CA SER A 142 -11.03 -23.72 -13.70
C SER A 142 -11.59 -23.31 -15.06
N GLU A 143 -12.55 -22.37 -15.11
CA GLU A 143 -13.07 -21.82 -16.36
C GLU A 143 -11.97 -21.17 -17.21
N LEU A 144 -11.12 -20.34 -16.58
CA LEU A 144 -10.05 -19.64 -17.30
C LEU A 144 -8.92 -20.59 -17.74
N LYS A 145 -8.65 -21.63 -16.95
CA LYS A 145 -7.72 -22.70 -17.32
C LYS A 145 -8.23 -23.49 -18.52
N GLU A 146 -9.52 -23.81 -18.57
CA GLU A 146 -10.16 -24.48 -19.70
C GLU A 146 -10.16 -23.58 -20.95
N ALA A 147 -10.59 -22.32 -20.81
CA ALA A 147 -10.60 -21.32 -21.88
C ALA A 147 -9.22 -21.16 -22.56
N THR A 148 -8.13 -21.25 -21.79
CA THR A 148 -6.75 -21.15 -22.28
C THR A 148 -6.12 -22.50 -22.64
N LYS A 149 -6.86 -23.58 -22.57
CA LYS A 149 -6.36 -24.96 -22.77
C LYS A 149 -5.14 -25.25 -21.87
N GLY A 150 -5.26 -24.85 -20.57
CA GLY A 150 -4.19 -25.04 -19.59
C GLY A 150 -3.10 -23.99 -19.67
N PHE A 151 -3.38 -22.76 -20.10
CA PHE A 151 -2.41 -21.67 -20.30
C PHE A 151 -1.34 -22.01 -21.34
N ASN A 152 -1.75 -22.61 -22.44
CA ASN A 152 -0.84 -23.11 -23.47
C ASN A 152 -0.38 -22.03 -24.46
N GLN A 153 -1.26 -21.10 -24.84
CA GLN A 153 -0.94 -20.08 -25.84
C GLN A 153 -0.59 -18.75 -25.16
N GLU A 154 0.69 -18.56 -24.86
CA GLU A 154 1.24 -17.29 -24.38
C GLU A 154 1.33 -16.29 -25.55
N ILE A 155 0.85 -15.07 -25.35
CA ILE A 155 0.89 -13.97 -26.34
C ILE A 155 1.81 -12.83 -25.90
N SER A 156 2.02 -12.66 -24.58
CA SER A 156 2.92 -11.64 -24.04
C SER A 156 3.40 -12.05 -22.65
N ARG A 157 4.61 -11.60 -22.29
CA ARG A 157 5.19 -11.76 -20.96
C ARG A 157 5.84 -10.45 -20.53
N GLY A 158 5.44 -9.94 -19.38
CA GLY A 158 5.96 -8.71 -18.79
C GLY A 158 6.40 -8.87 -17.34
N ALA A 159 6.75 -7.76 -16.69
CA ALA A 159 7.16 -7.73 -15.30
C ALA A 159 6.02 -8.09 -14.33
N GLU A 160 4.78 -7.78 -14.70
CA GLU A 160 3.60 -7.98 -13.87
C GLU A 160 3.00 -9.38 -13.99
N GLY A 161 3.18 -10.04 -15.14
CA GLY A 161 2.55 -11.34 -15.40
C GLY A 161 2.70 -11.82 -16.83
N ILE A 162 1.90 -12.82 -17.17
CA ILE A 162 1.86 -13.45 -18.49
C ILE A 162 0.45 -13.34 -19.04
N VAL A 163 0.34 -12.99 -20.32
CA VAL A 163 -0.93 -12.89 -21.03
C VAL A 163 -1.11 -14.08 -21.95
N TYR A 164 -2.25 -14.73 -21.85
CA TYR A 164 -2.62 -15.91 -22.65
C TYR A 164 -3.83 -15.62 -23.53
N LYS A 165 -3.84 -16.17 -24.74
CA LYS A 165 -5.04 -16.22 -25.57
C LYS A 165 -5.96 -17.31 -25.08
N GLY A 166 -7.27 -17.01 -25.01
CA GLY A 166 -8.30 -17.97 -24.65
C GLY A 166 -9.55 -17.81 -25.51
N ILE A 167 -10.44 -18.81 -25.39
CA ILE A 167 -11.78 -18.78 -25.97
C ILE A 167 -12.74 -19.16 -24.84
N LEU A 168 -13.64 -18.24 -24.50
CA LEU A 168 -14.66 -18.48 -23.48
C LEU A 168 -15.72 -19.47 -23.97
N SER A 169 -16.56 -19.97 -23.07
CA SER A 169 -17.67 -20.88 -23.38
C SER A 169 -18.70 -20.30 -24.38
N ASP A 170 -18.80 -18.98 -24.43
CA ASP A 170 -19.63 -18.21 -25.35
C ASP A 170 -18.95 -17.90 -26.71
N GLN A 171 -17.83 -18.57 -27.01
CA GLN A 171 -17.00 -18.44 -28.21
C GLN A 171 -16.27 -17.10 -28.38
N ARG A 172 -16.31 -16.21 -27.41
CA ARG A 172 -15.55 -14.96 -27.46
C ARG A 172 -14.05 -15.21 -27.28
N HIS A 173 -13.23 -14.58 -28.12
CA HIS A 173 -11.78 -14.56 -27.97
C HIS A 173 -11.40 -13.58 -26.85
N VAL A 174 -10.52 -14.02 -25.96
CA VAL A 174 -10.08 -13.23 -24.80
C VAL A 174 -8.57 -13.22 -24.65
N ALA A 175 -8.06 -12.15 -24.05
CA ALA A 175 -6.74 -12.07 -23.49
C ALA A 175 -6.83 -12.22 -21.97
N ILE A 176 -6.13 -13.18 -21.40
CA ILE A 176 -6.16 -13.48 -19.96
C ILE A 176 -4.79 -13.17 -19.38
N LYS A 177 -4.68 -12.05 -18.63
CA LYS A 177 -3.47 -11.63 -17.92
C LYS A 177 -3.42 -12.34 -16.56
N ARG A 178 -2.45 -13.23 -16.39
CA ARG A 178 -2.19 -13.93 -15.14
C ARG A 178 -1.05 -13.22 -14.42
N LEU A 179 -1.35 -12.58 -13.31
CA LEU A 179 -0.37 -11.84 -12.51
C LEU A 179 0.52 -12.79 -11.69
N TYR A 180 1.76 -12.36 -11.42
CA TYR A 180 2.66 -13.11 -10.55
C TYR A 180 2.22 -13.06 -9.09
N GLU A 181 2.51 -14.13 -8.34
CA GLU A 181 2.08 -14.31 -6.94
C GLU A 181 2.91 -13.48 -5.93
N ALA A 182 3.16 -12.19 -6.21
CA ALA A 182 3.86 -11.28 -5.30
C ALA A 182 2.86 -10.30 -4.64
N LYS A 183 3.24 -9.69 -3.51
CA LYS A 183 2.42 -8.62 -2.90
C LYS A 183 2.14 -7.47 -3.88
N GLN A 184 3.09 -7.16 -4.74
CA GLN A 184 2.94 -6.16 -5.79
C GLN A 184 1.85 -6.55 -6.79
N GLY A 185 1.73 -7.83 -7.17
CA GLY A 185 0.68 -8.30 -8.07
C GLY A 185 -0.73 -8.16 -7.50
N GLU A 186 -0.91 -8.22 -6.18
CA GLU A 186 -2.21 -7.96 -5.53
C GLU A 186 -2.60 -6.49 -5.61
N GLU A 187 -1.66 -5.58 -5.34
CA GLU A 187 -1.90 -4.13 -5.44
C GLU A 187 -2.22 -3.71 -6.89
N GLU A 188 -1.49 -4.25 -7.87
CA GLU A 188 -1.71 -4.02 -9.30
C GLU A 188 -3.07 -4.57 -9.73
N PHE A 189 -3.42 -5.78 -9.31
CA PHE A 189 -4.73 -6.38 -9.57
C PHE A 189 -5.88 -5.53 -9.07
N LEU A 190 -5.83 -5.10 -7.80
CA LEU A 190 -6.87 -4.26 -7.20
C LEU A 190 -6.96 -2.89 -7.86
N ALA A 191 -5.82 -2.27 -8.20
CA ALA A 191 -5.78 -1.01 -8.92
C ALA A 191 -6.47 -1.15 -10.28
N GLU A 192 -6.13 -2.18 -11.05
CA GLU A 192 -6.66 -2.40 -12.39
C GLU A 192 -8.15 -2.70 -12.37
N VAL A 193 -8.62 -3.59 -11.50
CA VAL A 193 -10.06 -3.90 -11.36
C VAL A 193 -10.86 -2.67 -10.90
N SER A 194 -10.35 -1.89 -9.96
CA SER A 194 -11.08 -0.74 -9.42
C SER A 194 -11.15 0.45 -10.38
N ILE A 195 -10.15 0.61 -11.24
CA ILE A 195 -10.07 1.72 -12.20
C ILE A 195 -10.84 1.38 -13.46
N ILE A 196 -10.49 0.31 -14.17
CA ILE A 196 -11.12 -0.05 -15.46
C ILE A 196 -12.61 -0.30 -15.32
N GLY A 197 -13.04 -0.83 -14.16
CA GLY A 197 -14.46 -1.09 -13.92
C GLY A 197 -15.41 0.09 -14.02
N ARG A 198 -14.88 1.29 -13.98
CA ARG A 198 -15.66 2.53 -14.00
C ARG A 198 -15.51 3.32 -15.30
N LEU A 199 -14.70 2.82 -16.21
CA LEU A 199 -14.32 3.51 -17.41
C LEU A 199 -14.94 2.87 -18.65
N ASN A 200 -15.41 3.71 -19.55
CA ASN A 200 -15.90 3.28 -20.85
C ASN A 200 -15.52 4.32 -21.92
N HIS A 201 -14.63 3.94 -22.82
CA HIS A 201 -14.19 4.79 -23.93
C HIS A 201 -13.74 3.92 -25.10
N MET A 202 -14.02 4.33 -26.34
CA MET A 202 -13.72 3.55 -27.54
C MET A 202 -12.24 3.19 -27.73
N ASN A 203 -11.34 4.02 -27.22
CA ASN A 203 -9.88 3.81 -27.27
C ASN A 203 -9.33 3.26 -25.93
N LEU A 204 -10.17 2.69 -25.06
CA LEU A 204 -9.78 2.01 -23.84
C LEU A 204 -10.03 0.51 -23.98
N ILE A 205 -9.11 -0.31 -23.46
CA ILE A 205 -9.29 -1.77 -23.42
C ILE A 205 -10.50 -2.11 -22.54
N GLU A 206 -11.36 -3.01 -23.04
CA GLU A 206 -12.51 -3.48 -22.29
C GLU A 206 -12.14 -4.68 -21.41
N MET A 207 -12.40 -4.58 -20.11
CA MET A 207 -12.27 -5.70 -19.21
C MET A 207 -13.61 -6.39 -19.04
N TRP A 208 -13.66 -7.70 -19.30
CA TRP A 208 -14.89 -8.49 -19.20
C TRP A 208 -15.07 -9.18 -17.86
N GLY A 209 -14.00 -9.28 -17.09
CA GLY A 209 -14.05 -9.85 -15.75
C GLY A 209 -12.70 -10.21 -15.17
N TYR A 210 -12.75 -10.92 -14.05
CA TYR A 210 -11.55 -11.30 -13.31
C TYR A 210 -11.72 -12.63 -12.57
N CYS A 211 -10.60 -13.23 -12.14
CA CYS A 211 -10.55 -14.33 -11.19
C CYS A 211 -9.70 -13.95 -10.00
N ALA A 212 -10.25 -14.16 -8.77
CA ALA A 212 -9.59 -13.93 -7.50
C ALA A 212 -9.81 -15.13 -6.58
N GLU A 213 -9.33 -16.31 -6.97
CA GLU A 213 -9.42 -17.55 -6.21
C GLU A 213 -8.09 -17.93 -5.56
N GLY A 214 -8.11 -18.07 -4.23
CA GLY A 214 -6.91 -18.39 -3.47
C GLY A 214 -5.75 -17.43 -3.78
N LYS A 215 -4.68 -17.95 -4.37
CA LYS A 215 -3.49 -17.19 -4.79
C LYS A 215 -3.55 -16.71 -6.26
N HIS A 216 -4.59 -17.07 -6.99
CA HIS A 216 -4.69 -16.77 -8.41
C HIS A 216 -5.34 -15.40 -8.63
N ARG A 217 -4.64 -14.54 -9.38
CA ARG A 217 -5.12 -13.23 -9.83
C ARG A 217 -5.04 -13.19 -11.34
N LEU A 218 -6.20 -13.21 -11.99
CA LEU A 218 -6.31 -13.17 -13.44
C LEU A 218 -7.30 -12.09 -13.85
N LEU A 219 -6.96 -11.37 -14.92
CA LEU A 219 -7.77 -10.34 -15.53
C LEU A 219 -8.16 -10.79 -16.93
N VAL A 220 -9.41 -10.58 -17.33
CA VAL A 220 -9.97 -11.06 -18.60
C VAL A 220 -10.38 -9.86 -19.45
N TYR A 221 -9.73 -9.70 -20.59
CA TYR A 221 -9.91 -8.59 -21.51
C TYR A 221 -10.42 -9.06 -22.88
N GLU A 222 -10.96 -8.12 -23.66
CA GLU A 222 -11.12 -8.31 -25.09
C GLU A 222 -9.78 -8.67 -25.74
N TYR A 223 -9.83 -9.47 -26.80
CA TYR A 223 -8.62 -9.88 -27.51
C TYR A 223 -8.30 -8.88 -28.63
N MET A 224 -7.06 -8.40 -28.68
CA MET A 224 -6.57 -7.47 -29.69
C MET A 224 -5.83 -8.23 -30.78
N GLU A 225 -6.42 -8.27 -31.98
CA GLU A 225 -5.94 -9.11 -33.09
C GLU A 225 -4.59 -8.68 -33.62
N ASN A 226 -4.34 -7.35 -33.65
CA ASN A 226 -3.09 -6.80 -34.17
C ASN A 226 -2.04 -6.56 -33.09
N GLY A 227 -2.24 -7.08 -31.85
CA GLY A 227 -1.28 -7.00 -30.78
C GLY A 227 -0.96 -5.59 -30.33
N SER A 228 0.29 -5.30 -29.95
CA SER A 228 0.71 -3.98 -29.46
C SER A 228 1.30 -3.09 -30.55
N LEU A 229 1.26 -1.76 -30.32
CA LEU A 229 1.94 -0.79 -31.16
C LEU A 229 3.45 -1.09 -31.26
N ALA A 230 4.07 -1.55 -30.16
CA ALA A 230 5.50 -1.91 -30.16
C ALA A 230 5.83 -3.02 -31.16
N GLN A 231 5.00 -4.07 -31.22
CA GLN A 231 5.18 -5.18 -32.16
C GLN A 231 5.04 -4.69 -33.60
N ASN A 232 4.06 -3.83 -33.86
CA ASN A 232 3.76 -3.30 -35.18
C ASN A 232 4.80 -2.30 -35.69
N LEU A 233 5.39 -1.48 -34.79
CA LEU A 233 6.52 -0.62 -35.13
C LEU A 233 7.76 -1.44 -35.49
N SER A 234 8.04 -2.49 -34.72
CA SER A 234 9.21 -3.37 -34.96
C SER A 234 9.07 -4.17 -36.26
N SER A 235 7.87 -4.54 -36.66
CA SER A 235 7.59 -5.31 -37.89
C SER A 235 7.33 -4.42 -39.12
N ASN A 236 7.34 -3.09 -38.98
CA ASN A 236 7.05 -2.12 -40.02
C ASN A 236 5.72 -2.32 -40.75
N THR A 237 4.68 -2.79 -40.02
CA THR A 237 3.34 -3.07 -40.59
C THR A 237 2.44 -1.83 -40.65
N LEU A 238 2.84 -0.73 -40.02
CA LEU A 238 2.06 0.50 -39.93
C LEU A 238 2.54 1.54 -40.97
N ASP A 239 1.65 1.87 -41.88
CA ASP A 239 1.78 3.03 -42.74
C ASP A 239 1.55 4.35 -41.98
N TRP A 240 1.81 5.47 -42.61
CA TRP A 240 1.61 6.79 -42.02
C TRP A 240 0.20 7.06 -41.52
N SER A 241 -0.80 6.71 -42.33
CA SER A 241 -2.21 6.96 -41.99
C SER A 241 -2.63 6.24 -40.70
N LYS A 242 -2.20 4.98 -40.54
CA LYS A 242 -2.44 4.21 -39.29
C LYS A 242 -1.73 4.82 -38.12
N ARG A 243 -0.41 5.20 -38.27
CA ARG A 243 0.35 5.85 -37.18
C ARG A 243 -0.33 7.14 -36.72
N TYR A 244 -0.82 7.96 -37.65
CA TYR A 244 -1.52 9.20 -37.33
C TYR A 244 -2.87 8.95 -36.62
N SER A 245 -3.65 7.98 -37.09
CA SER A 245 -4.90 7.57 -36.45
C SER A 245 -4.68 7.03 -35.03
N ILE A 246 -3.62 6.24 -34.83
CA ILE A 246 -3.22 5.71 -33.52
C ILE A 246 -2.83 6.86 -32.59
N ALA A 247 -2.09 7.86 -33.09
CA ALA A 247 -1.75 9.05 -32.29
C ALA A 247 -3.01 9.75 -31.79
N ILE A 248 -3.96 10.06 -32.66
CA ILE A 248 -5.22 10.73 -32.30
C ILE A 248 -6.03 9.90 -31.31
N GLY A 249 -6.23 8.59 -31.56
CA GLY A 249 -7.02 7.72 -30.69
C GLY A 249 -6.40 7.61 -29.29
N THR A 250 -5.08 7.51 -29.20
CA THR A 250 -4.36 7.51 -27.92
C THR A 250 -4.50 8.84 -27.19
N ALA A 251 -4.43 9.99 -27.90
CA ALA A 251 -4.66 11.29 -27.29
C ALA A 251 -6.08 11.44 -26.73
N ARG A 252 -7.10 10.96 -27.44
CA ARG A 252 -8.50 11.01 -26.99
C ARG A 252 -8.73 10.27 -25.68
N VAL A 253 -8.21 9.07 -25.56
CA VAL A 253 -8.39 8.32 -24.30
C VAL A 253 -7.64 8.96 -23.15
N LEU A 254 -6.45 9.55 -23.38
CA LEU A 254 -5.74 10.27 -22.33
C LEU A 254 -6.48 11.56 -21.92
N ALA A 255 -7.08 12.29 -22.87
CA ALA A 255 -7.97 13.42 -22.56
C ALA A 255 -9.15 13.00 -21.69
N TYR A 256 -9.81 11.89 -22.06
CA TYR A 256 -10.91 11.31 -21.26
C TYR A 256 -10.46 10.99 -19.83
N LEU A 257 -9.33 10.29 -19.64
CA LEU A 257 -8.81 9.92 -18.31
C LEU A 257 -8.46 11.13 -17.47
N HIS A 258 -7.84 12.16 -18.08
CA HIS A 258 -7.33 13.32 -17.35
C HIS A 258 -8.38 14.39 -17.07
N GLU A 259 -9.41 14.52 -17.91
CA GLU A 259 -10.25 15.71 -17.91
C GLU A 259 -11.75 15.39 -17.78
N GLU A 260 -12.24 14.27 -18.36
CA GLU A 260 -13.66 13.95 -18.43
C GLU A 260 -14.11 13.05 -17.26
N CYS A 261 -13.23 12.20 -16.73
CA CYS A 261 -13.55 11.32 -15.61
C CYS A 261 -13.89 12.10 -14.34
N LEU A 262 -14.76 11.54 -13.49
CA LEU A 262 -15.15 12.13 -12.21
C LEU A 262 -13.93 12.33 -11.29
N GLU A 263 -13.06 11.34 -11.22
CA GLU A 263 -11.74 11.39 -10.59
C GLU A 263 -10.69 11.40 -11.69
N TRP A 264 -9.66 12.21 -11.58
CA TRP A 264 -8.57 12.21 -12.55
C TRP A 264 -7.77 10.94 -12.45
N ILE A 265 -7.52 10.32 -13.58
CA ILE A 265 -6.79 9.06 -13.65
C ILE A 265 -5.47 9.31 -14.35
N LEU A 266 -4.38 9.05 -13.64
CA LEU A 266 -3.04 9.00 -14.21
C LEU A 266 -2.75 7.57 -14.59
N HIS A 267 -2.33 7.34 -15.84
CA HIS A 267 -1.95 6.01 -16.31
C HIS A 267 -0.58 5.59 -15.77
N CYS A 268 0.38 6.51 -15.76
CA CYS A 268 1.76 6.37 -15.26
C CYS A 268 2.66 5.41 -16.07
N ASP A 269 2.15 4.70 -17.07
CA ASP A 269 2.97 3.77 -17.89
C ASP A 269 2.57 3.76 -19.37
N ILE A 270 2.40 4.95 -19.96
CA ILE A 270 2.14 5.10 -21.40
C ILE A 270 3.40 4.75 -22.19
N LYS A 271 3.30 3.70 -23.00
CA LYS A 271 4.36 3.17 -23.85
C LYS A 271 3.75 2.35 -25.00
N PRO A 272 4.47 2.08 -26.11
CA PRO A 272 3.93 1.32 -27.24
C PRO A 272 3.45 -0.11 -26.90
N GLN A 273 4.00 -0.73 -25.86
CA GLN A 273 3.57 -2.06 -25.39
C GLN A 273 2.15 -2.05 -24.81
N ASN A 274 1.74 -0.91 -24.21
CA ASN A 274 0.45 -0.74 -23.55
C ASN A 274 -0.61 -0.06 -24.44
N ILE A 275 -0.26 0.20 -25.70
CA ILE A 275 -1.20 0.64 -26.75
C ILE A 275 -1.47 -0.56 -27.64
N LEU A 276 -2.63 -1.18 -27.49
CA LEU A 276 -3.02 -2.37 -28.23
C LEU A 276 -3.85 -1.96 -29.47
N LEU A 277 -3.85 -2.79 -30.50
CA LEU A 277 -4.49 -2.52 -31.77
C LEU A 277 -5.56 -3.59 -32.06
N ASP A 278 -6.78 -3.15 -32.30
CA ASP A 278 -7.87 -4.05 -32.72
C ASP A 278 -7.73 -4.50 -34.19
N ALA A 279 -8.69 -5.28 -34.68
CA ALA A 279 -8.69 -5.77 -36.06
C ALA A 279 -8.60 -4.66 -37.12
N ASN A 280 -9.05 -3.45 -36.79
CA ASN A 280 -9.05 -2.27 -37.67
C ASN A 280 -7.88 -1.33 -37.40
N TYR A 281 -6.87 -1.74 -36.62
CA TYR A 281 -5.75 -0.94 -36.14
C TYR A 281 -6.16 0.30 -35.32
N GLN A 282 -7.37 0.26 -34.69
CA GLN A 282 -7.74 1.31 -33.74
C GLN A 282 -7.03 1.08 -32.42
N PRO A 283 -6.45 2.12 -31.81
CA PRO A 283 -5.70 1.97 -30.57
C PRO A 283 -6.64 1.82 -29.38
N LYS A 284 -6.25 0.95 -28.46
CA LYS A 284 -6.84 0.81 -27.14
C LYS A 284 -5.72 0.82 -26.08
N VAL A 285 -5.79 1.80 -25.18
CA VAL A 285 -4.84 1.89 -24.06
C VAL A 285 -5.21 0.83 -23.03
N ALA A 286 -4.19 0.11 -22.56
CA ALA A 286 -4.31 -1.02 -21.66
C ALA A 286 -3.26 -0.94 -20.53
N ASP A 287 -3.37 -1.83 -19.55
CA ASP A 287 -2.43 -2.00 -18.41
C ASP A 287 -2.46 -0.85 -17.40
N PHE A 288 -3.46 -0.89 -16.53
CA PHE A 288 -3.72 0.10 -15.48
C PHE A 288 -3.12 -0.27 -14.12
N GLY A 289 -2.24 -1.28 -14.07
CA GLY A 289 -1.62 -1.77 -12.82
C GLY A 289 -0.83 -0.69 -12.06
N LEU A 290 -0.23 0.28 -12.76
CA LEU A 290 0.49 1.40 -12.15
C LEU A 290 -0.35 2.68 -12.00
N SER A 291 -1.60 2.67 -12.44
CA SER A 291 -2.45 3.86 -12.51
C SER A 291 -2.85 4.40 -11.13
N LYS A 292 -3.18 5.69 -11.07
CA LYS A 292 -3.53 6.39 -9.84
C LYS A 292 -4.77 7.26 -10.02
N LEU A 293 -5.67 7.19 -9.03
CA LEU A 293 -6.80 8.10 -8.92
C LEU A 293 -6.39 9.37 -8.18
N LEU A 294 -6.68 10.52 -8.77
CA LEU A 294 -6.47 11.83 -8.16
C LEU A 294 -7.81 12.49 -7.84
N ASN A 295 -8.06 12.75 -6.57
CA ASN A 295 -9.27 13.45 -6.16
C ASN A 295 -9.19 14.93 -6.54
N ARG A 296 -10.14 15.43 -7.34
CA ARG A 296 -10.24 16.84 -7.77
C ARG A 296 -10.27 17.84 -6.60
N ASN A 297 -10.81 17.44 -5.46
CA ASN A 297 -10.96 18.31 -4.29
C ASN A 297 -9.68 18.46 -3.45
N ASN A 298 -8.65 17.68 -3.70
CA ASN A 298 -7.39 17.65 -2.95
C ASN A 298 -6.19 18.20 -3.74
N LEU A 299 -6.41 19.23 -4.56
CA LEU A 299 -5.35 19.88 -5.36
C LEU A 299 -4.17 20.44 -4.53
N ASN A 300 -4.35 20.63 -3.22
CA ASN A 300 -3.31 21.13 -2.31
C ASN A 300 -2.41 20.04 -1.70
N ASN A 301 -2.74 18.76 -1.84
CA ASN A 301 -1.85 17.70 -1.45
C ASN A 301 -0.87 17.45 -2.60
N ASN A 302 0.31 18.08 -2.51
CA ASN A 302 1.49 17.71 -3.29
C ASN A 302 1.69 16.19 -3.13
N LEU A 303 1.11 15.40 -4.05
CA LEU A 303 1.27 13.95 -4.08
C LEU A 303 2.73 13.66 -4.43
N ARG A 304 3.56 13.58 -3.40
CA ARG A 304 4.89 13.02 -3.50
C ARG A 304 4.72 11.50 -3.47
N PHE A 305 4.91 10.89 -4.60
CA PHE A 305 4.95 9.43 -4.66
C PHE A 305 6.27 8.96 -4.03
N SER A 306 6.17 8.07 -3.05
CA SER A 306 7.34 7.48 -2.39
C SER A 306 8.11 6.50 -3.28
N VAL A 307 7.56 6.14 -4.43
CA VAL A 307 8.13 5.15 -5.36
C VAL A 307 8.06 5.68 -6.78
N ILE A 308 9.21 5.70 -7.47
CA ILE A 308 9.31 5.98 -8.91
C ILE A 308 8.60 4.85 -9.67
N ARG A 309 7.66 5.21 -10.56
CA ARG A 309 6.87 4.25 -11.34
C ARG A 309 6.91 4.59 -12.81
N GLY A 310 6.80 3.57 -13.66
CA GLY A 310 6.80 3.70 -15.11
C GLY A 310 8.00 3.04 -15.79
N THR A 311 7.98 3.03 -17.11
CA THR A 311 8.97 2.37 -17.94
C THR A 311 10.10 3.32 -18.33
N ARG A 312 11.35 2.89 -18.11
CA ARG A 312 12.55 3.65 -18.49
C ARG A 312 12.49 4.06 -19.96
N GLY A 313 12.85 5.31 -20.26
CA GLY A 313 12.78 5.87 -21.61
C GLY A 313 11.50 6.65 -21.89
N TYR A 314 10.40 6.35 -21.21
CA TYR A 314 9.11 7.05 -21.35
C TYR A 314 8.76 7.93 -20.14
N MET A 315 9.49 7.78 -19.05
CA MET A 315 9.22 8.50 -17.79
C MET A 315 9.52 9.98 -17.89
N ALA A 316 8.62 10.81 -17.39
CA ALA A 316 8.81 12.24 -17.27
C ALA A 316 9.93 12.61 -16.27
N PRO A 317 10.63 13.74 -16.47
CA PRO A 317 11.70 14.19 -15.57
C PRO A 317 11.27 14.35 -14.10
N GLU A 318 10.01 14.69 -13.85
CA GLU A 318 9.45 14.87 -12.50
C GLU A 318 9.59 13.62 -11.61
N TRP A 319 9.56 12.44 -12.19
CA TRP A 319 9.79 11.19 -11.45
C TRP A 319 11.20 11.12 -10.88
N VAL A 320 12.20 11.61 -11.62
CA VAL A 320 13.61 11.60 -11.20
C VAL A 320 13.87 12.68 -10.17
N TYR A 321 13.28 13.87 -10.36
CA TYR A 321 13.50 15.03 -9.48
C TYR A 321 12.58 15.04 -8.25
N ASN A 322 11.78 13.99 -8.03
CA ASN A 322 10.83 13.89 -6.92
C ASN A 322 9.90 15.12 -6.82
N SER A 323 9.51 15.63 -7.97
CA SER A 323 8.60 16.78 -8.10
C SER A 323 7.14 16.30 -8.01
N PRO A 324 6.15 17.20 -7.73
CA PRO A 324 4.74 16.83 -7.71
C PRO A 324 4.30 16.22 -9.05
N ILE A 325 3.72 15.02 -8.99
CA ILE A 325 3.23 14.28 -10.14
C ILE A 325 1.81 14.74 -10.50
N THR A 326 1.59 15.02 -11.78
CA THR A 326 0.31 15.45 -12.35
C THR A 326 0.05 14.70 -13.65
N SER A 327 -1.10 14.94 -14.32
CA SER A 327 -1.40 14.38 -15.65
C SER A 327 -0.32 14.68 -16.71
N LYS A 328 0.51 15.67 -16.47
CA LYS A 328 1.63 16.05 -17.37
C LYS A 328 2.71 14.97 -17.50
N VAL A 329 2.75 13.96 -16.60
CA VAL A 329 3.66 12.81 -16.77
C VAL A 329 3.22 11.91 -17.92
N ASP A 330 1.91 11.67 -18.06
CA ASP A 330 1.36 10.89 -19.18
C ASP A 330 1.50 11.64 -20.50
N VAL A 331 1.34 12.98 -20.47
CA VAL A 331 1.60 13.84 -21.64
C VAL A 331 3.03 13.70 -22.15
N TYR A 332 4.01 13.69 -21.23
CA TYR A 332 5.41 13.47 -21.58
C TYR A 332 5.62 12.09 -22.20
N SER A 333 5.12 11.04 -21.55
CA SER A 333 5.23 9.67 -22.03
C SER A 333 4.59 9.51 -23.41
N TYR A 334 3.43 10.13 -23.63
CA TYR A 334 2.76 10.18 -24.93
C TYR A 334 3.64 10.87 -25.99
N GLY A 335 4.25 12.01 -25.66
CA GLY A 335 5.19 12.70 -26.55
C GLY A 335 6.37 11.81 -26.99
N ILE A 336 6.91 10.98 -26.08
CA ILE A 336 7.96 9.99 -26.43
C ILE A 336 7.42 8.94 -27.39
N VAL A 337 6.18 8.43 -27.17
CA VAL A 337 5.53 7.48 -28.08
C VAL A 337 5.35 8.09 -29.47
N LEU A 338 4.95 9.37 -29.57
CA LEU A 338 4.86 10.06 -30.85
C LEU A 338 6.22 10.13 -31.56
N LEU A 339 7.30 10.50 -30.85
CA LEU A 339 8.63 10.52 -31.40
C LEU A 339 9.09 9.15 -31.89
N GLU A 340 8.78 8.08 -31.15
CA GLU A 340 9.06 6.70 -31.58
C GLU A 340 8.27 6.33 -32.85
N MET A 341 6.99 6.69 -32.94
CA MET A 341 6.18 6.48 -34.16
C MET A 341 6.68 7.25 -35.37
N ILE A 342 7.21 8.47 -35.18
CA ILE A 342 7.74 9.29 -36.25
C ILE A 342 9.07 8.72 -36.74
N THR A 343 9.96 8.35 -35.84
CA THR A 343 11.36 8.04 -36.10
C THR A 343 11.67 6.56 -36.29
N GLY A 344 10.77 5.68 -35.84
CA GLY A 344 11.04 4.25 -35.74
C GLY A 344 12.13 3.89 -34.72
N LYS A 345 12.59 4.86 -33.89
CA LYS A 345 13.69 4.66 -32.91
C LYS A 345 13.17 4.49 -31.51
N ASN A 346 13.53 3.39 -30.89
CA ASN A 346 13.20 3.15 -29.50
C ASN A 346 14.01 4.08 -28.57
N PRO A 347 13.39 4.76 -27.58
CA PRO A 347 14.05 5.73 -26.70
C PRO A 347 15.14 5.11 -25.80
N THR A 348 15.12 3.80 -25.59
CA THR A 348 16.08 3.11 -24.73
C THR A 348 17.29 2.55 -25.46
N THR A 349 17.15 2.19 -26.75
CA THR A 349 18.19 1.52 -27.53
C THR A 349 18.67 2.31 -28.76
N GLY A 350 17.91 3.30 -29.18
CA GLY A 350 17.94 3.83 -30.55
C GLY A 350 19.00 4.86 -30.89
N VAL A 351 19.92 5.29 -30.01
CA VAL A 351 20.93 6.30 -30.36
C VAL A 351 22.29 5.90 -29.80
N HIS A 352 23.10 5.29 -30.66
CA HIS A 352 24.54 5.11 -30.42
C HIS A 352 25.24 6.46 -30.65
N SER A 353 25.55 7.21 -29.60
CA SER A 353 26.56 8.26 -29.64
C SER A 353 27.78 7.82 -28.82
N ASN A 354 28.96 7.98 -29.39
CA ASN A 354 30.27 7.59 -28.85
C ASN A 354 30.74 8.46 -27.67
N ALA A 355 29.85 9.01 -26.89
CA ALA A 355 30.18 9.84 -25.72
C ALA A 355 29.57 9.22 -24.45
N GLY A 356 30.44 8.81 -23.54
CA GLY A 356 30.12 8.14 -22.28
C GLY A 356 29.58 9.08 -21.24
N GLU A 357 28.38 9.60 -21.39
CA GLU A 357 27.66 10.30 -20.34
C GLU A 357 26.22 9.78 -20.22
N GLU A 358 25.87 9.36 -18.99
CA GLU A 358 24.62 8.77 -18.59
C GLU A 358 23.49 9.80 -18.44
N SER A 359 22.75 10.06 -19.52
CA SER A 359 21.43 10.72 -19.40
C SER A 359 20.37 9.86 -20.11
N TYR A 360 19.59 9.13 -19.33
CA TYR A 360 18.74 8.04 -19.83
C TYR A 360 17.49 8.45 -20.61
N ASN A 361 16.91 9.62 -20.38
CA ASN A 361 15.65 10.05 -21.01
C ASN A 361 15.82 11.09 -22.13
N GLY A 362 17.03 11.58 -22.34
CA GLY A 362 17.27 12.71 -23.26
C GLY A 362 17.68 12.35 -24.68
N ARG A 363 18.08 11.11 -24.93
CA ARG A 363 18.76 10.78 -26.20
C ARG A 363 17.87 10.96 -27.45
N LEU A 364 16.67 10.38 -27.47
CA LEU A 364 15.76 10.54 -28.62
C LEU A 364 15.28 11.97 -28.76
N VAL A 365 14.83 12.59 -27.67
CA VAL A 365 14.34 13.97 -27.63
C VAL A 365 15.45 14.94 -28.03
N THR A 366 16.66 14.80 -27.46
CA THR A 366 17.82 15.63 -27.78
C THR A 366 18.21 15.49 -29.25
N TRP A 367 18.29 14.27 -29.77
CA TRP A 367 18.59 14.00 -31.15
C TRP A 367 17.58 14.65 -32.09
N VAL A 368 16.28 14.57 -31.84
CA VAL A 368 15.23 15.23 -32.64
C VAL A 368 15.36 16.75 -32.55
N ARG A 369 15.60 17.31 -31.36
CA ARG A 369 15.79 18.76 -31.16
C ARG A 369 17.02 19.31 -31.89
N GLU A 370 18.13 18.58 -31.91
CA GLU A 370 19.35 18.95 -32.66
C GLU A 370 19.09 19.02 -34.16
N LYS A 371 18.26 18.11 -34.70
CA LYS A 371 17.91 18.12 -36.12
C LYS A 371 16.99 19.28 -36.52
N ARG A 372 16.17 19.79 -35.59
CA ARG A 372 15.18 20.86 -35.87
C ARG A 372 15.77 22.16 -36.37
N GLY A 373 17.09 22.39 -36.25
CA GLY A 373 17.78 23.58 -36.78
C GLY A 373 17.98 23.58 -38.29
N ASP A 374 17.70 22.47 -38.95
CA ASP A 374 17.87 22.32 -40.40
C ASP A 374 16.54 22.51 -41.15
N ALA A 375 16.53 23.14 -42.30
CA ALA A 375 15.32 23.37 -43.11
C ALA A 375 14.64 22.05 -43.54
N SER A 376 15.44 20.99 -43.73
CA SER A 376 14.97 19.64 -44.09
C SER A 376 14.93 18.66 -42.89
N TRP A 377 14.78 19.18 -41.66
CA TRP A 377 14.89 18.40 -40.46
C TRP A 377 13.94 17.17 -40.38
N LEU A 378 12.73 17.28 -40.94
CA LEU A 378 11.78 16.18 -41.00
C LEU A 378 12.34 14.99 -41.78
N GLU A 379 12.95 15.22 -42.94
CA GLU A 379 13.54 14.16 -43.75
C GLU A 379 14.62 13.37 -43.04
N HIS A 380 15.31 14.00 -42.07
CA HIS A 380 16.39 13.40 -41.29
C HIS A 380 15.89 12.56 -40.12
N ILE A 381 14.66 12.82 -39.63
CA ILE A 381 14.12 12.11 -38.49
C ILE A 381 13.09 11.04 -38.83
N ILE A 382 12.44 11.13 -40.00
CA ILE A 382 11.35 10.21 -40.39
C ILE A 382 11.87 8.77 -40.52
N ASP A 383 11.08 7.84 -40.00
CA ASP A 383 11.27 6.40 -40.16
C ASP A 383 11.32 6.05 -41.67
N PRO A 384 12.38 5.41 -42.16
CA PRO A 384 12.46 4.95 -43.54
C PRO A 384 11.26 4.16 -44.03
N ALA A 385 10.60 3.44 -43.14
CA ALA A 385 9.43 2.61 -43.46
C ALA A 385 8.21 3.41 -43.93
N ILE A 386 8.08 4.68 -43.56
CA ILE A 386 6.96 5.55 -43.93
C ILE A 386 7.37 6.74 -44.84
N LYS A 387 8.66 6.83 -45.17
CA LYS A 387 9.23 7.97 -45.89
C LYS A 387 8.65 8.19 -47.30
N THR A 388 8.10 7.17 -47.92
CA THR A 388 7.62 7.24 -49.32
C THR A 388 6.18 7.73 -49.47
N ASN A 389 5.39 7.74 -48.41
CA ASN A 389 3.97 8.10 -48.47
C ASN A 389 3.48 8.69 -47.13
N PHE A 390 3.73 9.96 -46.91
CA PHE A 390 3.26 10.68 -45.73
C PHE A 390 2.76 12.08 -46.14
N ASP A 391 1.87 12.63 -45.32
CA ASP A 391 1.43 14.01 -45.42
C ASP A 391 2.42 14.89 -44.65
N GLU A 392 3.21 15.71 -45.37
CA GLU A 392 4.26 16.52 -44.80
C GLU A 392 3.76 17.50 -43.74
N CYS A 393 2.61 18.13 -44.00
CA CYS A 393 2.00 19.08 -43.06
C CYS A 393 1.57 18.40 -41.76
N LYS A 394 0.88 17.27 -41.86
CA LYS A 394 0.49 16.49 -40.66
C LYS A 394 1.69 15.89 -39.94
N MET A 395 2.74 15.53 -40.67
CA MET A 395 3.98 15.05 -40.07
C MET A 395 4.68 16.16 -39.26
N ASP A 396 4.81 17.36 -39.85
CA ASP A 396 5.37 18.50 -39.15
C ASP A 396 4.54 18.88 -37.89
N LEU A 397 3.22 18.88 -38.05
CA LEU A 397 2.31 19.09 -36.90
C LEU A 397 2.52 18.04 -35.81
N LEU A 398 2.55 16.74 -36.17
CA LEU A 398 2.76 15.67 -35.23
C LEU A 398 4.11 15.77 -34.50
N ALA A 399 5.16 16.13 -35.23
CA ALA A 399 6.49 16.30 -34.66
C ALA A 399 6.57 17.52 -33.72
N ARG A 400 5.91 18.64 -34.06
CA ARG A 400 5.79 19.80 -33.15
C ARG A 400 5.02 19.45 -31.87
N VAL A 401 3.86 18.82 -32.00
CA VAL A 401 3.06 18.36 -30.84
C VAL A 401 3.87 17.43 -29.97
N ALA A 402 4.60 16.47 -30.55
CA ALA A 402 5.47 15.57 -29.80
C ALA A 402 6.53 16.35 -29.00
N LEU A 403 7.19 17.35 -29.58
CA LEU A 403 8.19 18.16 -28.91
C LEU A 403 7.61 19.04 -27.80
N ASP A 404 6.40 19.58 -27.98
CA ASP A 404 5.68 20.33 -26.94
C ASP A 404 5.29 19.42 -25.75
N CYS A 405 4.88 18.18 -26.02
CA CYS A 405 4.57 17.19 -25.00
C CYS A 405 5.80 16.80 -24.16
N VAL A 406 7.01 16.76 -24.74
CA VAL A 406 8.24 16.39 -24.03
C VAL A 406 9.01 17.58 -23.47
N GLU A 407 8.38 18.75 -23.29
CA GLU A 407 8.98 19.88 -22.60
C GLU A 407 9.43 19.52 -21.18
N VAL A 408 10.63 20.02 -20.80
CA VAL A 408 11.20 19.76 -19.48
C VAL A 408 10.33 20.37 -18.38
N ASN A 409 9.91 21.63 -18.61
CA ASN A 409 8.95 22.29 -17.73
C ASN A 409 7.55 21.73 -18.00
N LYS A 410 7.01 20.97 -17.02
CA LYS A 410 5.67 20.37 -17.11
C LYS A 410 4.55 21.37 -17.41
N ASP A 411 4.65 22.60 -16.93
CA ASP A 411 3.61 23.63 -17.09
C ASP A 411 3.54 24.19 -18.52
N ARG A 412 4.59 23.96 -19.33
CA ARG A 412 4.62 24.30 -20.77
C ARG A 412 4.03 23.20 -21.65
N ARG A 413 3.88 21.98 -21.13
CA ARG A 413 3.26 20.90 -21.89
C ARG A 413 1.77 21.18 -22.07
N PRO A 414 1.21 20.93 -23.27
CA PRO A 414 -0.24 21.06 -23.50
C PRO A 414 -1.04 20.10 -22.59
N THR A 415 -2.33 20.33 -22.44
CA THR A 415 -3.26 19.31 -21.93
C THR A 415 -3.58 18.32 -23.05
N MET A 416 -4.13 17.13 -22.69
CA MET A 416 -4.45 16.14 -23.73
C MET A 416 -5.60 16.58 -24.62
N SER A 417 -6.57 17.36 -24.11
CA SER A 417 -7.61 17.98 -24.94
C SER A 417 -7.04 18.96 -25.95
N GLN A 418 -6.06 19.79 -25.53
CA GLN A 418 -5.33 20.68 -26.45
C GLN A 418 -4.58 19.87 -27.52
N VAL A 419 -3.94 18.76 -27.14
CA VAL A 419 -3.27 17.86 -28.10
C VAL A 419 -4.25 17.32 -29.13
N VAL A 420 -5.45 16.88 -28.70
CA VAL A 420 -6.50 16.39 -29.60
C VAL A 420 -6.95 17.51 -30.56
N GLU A 421 -7.18 18.73 -30.07
CA GLU A 421 -7.55 19.87 -30.90
C GLU A 421 -6.46 20.17 -31.93
N MET A 422 -5.17 20.23 -31.53
CA MET A 422 -4.04 20.47 -32.41
C MET A 422 -3.96 19.41 -33.52
N LEU A 423 -4.09 18.11 -33.19
CA LEU A 423 -3.99 17.04 -34.18
C LEU A 423 -5.23 16.93 -35.09
N GLN A 424 -6.36 17.49 -34.69
CA GLN A 424 -7.61 17.50 -35.48
C GLN A 424 -7.81 18.81 -36.26
N SER A 425 -7.06 19.88 -35.89
CA SER A 425 -7.18 21.13 -36.60
C SER A 425 -6.71 20.96 -38.07
N HIS A 426 -7.57 21.40 -39.00
CA HIS A 426 -7.26 21.43 -40.41
C HIS A 426 -6.35 22.64 -40.80
N ASP A 427 -5.70 23.28 -39.80
CA ASP A 427 -4.86 24.47 -40.01
C ASP A 427 -3.50 24.17 -40.68
N CYS A 428 -3.51 23.18 -41.57
CA CYS A 428 -2.43 23.01 -42.54
C CYS A 428 -2.41 24.13 -43.66
N LEU A 429 -3.30 25.11 -43.55
CA LEU A 429 -3.42 26.18 -44.53
C LEU A 429 -2.48 27.37 -44.30
N ARG A 430 -1.53 27.27 -43.37
CA ARG A 430 -0.51 28.32 -43.10
C ARG A 430 0.91 27.73 -43.04
N CYS A 431 1.36 27.14 -44.12
CA CYS A 431 2.79 26.98 -44.43
C CYS A 431 3.13 27.86 -45.65
#